data_38fb574b62991da01b16867f2d4dc8eb
#
_entry.id   38fb574b62991da01b16867f2d4dc8eb
#
_cell.length_a   1.000
_cell.length_b   1.000
_cell.length_c   1.000
_cell.angle_alpha   90.00
_cell.angle_beta   90.00
_cell.angle_gamma   90.00
#
_symmetry.space_group_name_H-M   'P 1'
#
loop_
_entity.id
_entity.type
_entity.pdbx_description
1 polymer ?
#
loop_
_entity_poly.entity_id
_entity_poly.type
_entity_poly.pdbx_seq_one_letter_code
_entity_poly.pdbx_strand_id
1 'polypeptide(L)'
;MKSNQLALSFSSIAENVGIARLLIASVGAQLDLPLNDIEELKVAVSEAVSNAIIHGYRNKANHIVFLELEIMDDALKIVVKDEGCGISNVEQAMQPAFSTDPERMGLGFVFMQSFMDDLQVDSTVDIGTTVTMKKQLKQTSNASH
;
A
#
# COMPACT_ATOMS: atom_id res chain seq x y z
N MET A 1 -21.17 -7.57 -13.40
CA MET A 1 -19.87 -7.40 -12.95
C MET A 1 -19.82 -7.03 -11.50
N LYS A 2 -19.13 -7.82 -10.71
CA LYS A 2 -19.09 -7.58 -9.29
C LYS A 2 -17.74 -7.10 -8.88
N SER A 3 -17.71 -6.15 -8.01
CA SER A 3 -16.46 -5.83 -7.29
C SER A 3 -16.58 -6.37 -5.87
N ASN A 4 -15.47 -6.76 -5.32
CA ASN A 4 -15.40 -7.17 -3.92
C ASN A 4 -14.61 -6.13 -3.15
N GLN A 5 -15.18 -5.66 -2.05
CA GLN A 5 -14.53 -4.64 -1.24
C GLN A 5 -14.20 -5.19 0.13
N LEU A 6 -13.00 -4.97 0.58
CA LEU A 6 -12.53 -5.37 1.89
C LEU A 6 -11.96 -4.14 2.61
N ALA A 7 -12.16 -4.06 3.88
CA ALA A 7 -11.61 -2.99 4.69
C ALA A 7 -11.07 -3.54 5.99
N LEU A 8 -9.90 -3.10 6.38
CA LEU A 8 -9.27 -3.49 7.63
C LEU A 8 -8.72 -2.23 8.29
N SER A 9 -9.01 -2.04 9.54
CA SER A 9 -8.39 -0.97 10.32
C SER A 9 -7.67 -1.58 11.49
N PHE A 10 -6.53 -1.00 11.86
CA PHE A 10 -5.73 -1.58 12.92
C PHE A 10 -4.88 -0.51 13.60
N SER A 11 -4.42 -0.83 14.79
CA SER A 11 -3.56 0.08 15.55
C SER A 11 -2.21 0.26 14.86
N SER A 12 -1.65 1.45 15.00
CA SER A 12 -0.41 1.86 14.34
C SER A 12 0.84 1.29 15.02
N ILE A 13 0.91 -0.03 15.10
CA ILE A 13 2.04 -0.75 15.68
C ILE A 13 2.65 -1.67 14.63
N ALA A 14 3.95 -1.87 14.73
CA ALA A 14 4.71 -2.62 13.73
C ALA A 14 4.22 -4.04 13.50
N GLU A 15 3.71 -4.67 14.54
CA GLU A 15 3.19 -6.04 14.44
C GLU A 15 2.07 -6.16 13.42
N ASN A 16 1.31 -5.08 13.21
CA ASN A 16 0.18 -5.12 12.30
C ASN A 16 0.57 -5.02 10.82
N VAL A 17 1.82 -4.72 10.53
CA VAL A 17 2.33 -4.82 9.15
C VAL A 17 2.21 -6.26 8.67
N GLY A 18 2.53 -7.22 9.54
CA GLY A 18 2.38 -8.64 9.20
C GLY A 18 0.94 -9.04 8.92
N ILE A 19 -0.01 -8.47 9.67
CA ILE A 19 -1.44 -8.75 9.44
C ILE A 19 -1.86 -8.22 8.06
N ALA A 20 -1.42 -7.01 7.71
CA ALA A 20 -1.72 -6.44 6.40
C ALA A 20 -1.13 -7.32 5.27
N ARG A 21 0.08 -7.80 5.45
CA ARG A 21 0.71 -8.68 4.47
C ARG A 21 -0.06 -9.99 4.31
N LEU A 22 -0.56 -10.54 5.41
CA LEU A 22 -1.32 -11.77 5.37
C LEU A 22 -2.63 -11.60 4.60
N LEU A 23 -3.29 -10.46 4.78
CA LEU A 23 -4.49 -10.15 4.02
C LEU A 23 -4.18 -10.11 2.51
N ILE A 24 -3.10 -9.46 2.14
CA ILE A 24 -2.69 -9.37 0.73
C ILE A 24 -2.36 -10.75 0.17
N ALA A 25 -1.67 -11.58 0.92
CA ALA A 25 -1.35 -12.93 0.48
C ALA A 25 -2.63 -13.75 0.24
N SER A 26 -3.59 -13.60 1.13
CA SER A 26 -4.87 -14.29 1.00
C SER A 26 -5.63 -13.87 -0.25
N VAL A 27 -5.69 -12.58 -0.50
CA VAL A 27 -6.37 -12.04 -1.68
C VAL A 27 -5.63 -12.48 -2.96
N GLY A 28 -4.31 -12.40 -2.96
CA GLY A 28 -3.51 -12.84 -4.10
C GLY A 28 -3.72 -14.30 -4.44
N ALA A 29 -3.83 -15.14 -3.42
CA ALA A 29 -4.09 -16.55 -3.62
C ALA A 29 -5.48 -16.78 -4.21
N GLN A 30 -6.49 -16.05 -3.75
CA GLN A 30 -7.83 -16.17 -4.29
C GLN A 30 -7.90 -15.72 -5.75
N LEU A 31 -7.07 -14.79 -6.14
CA LEU A 31 -7.03 -14.29 -7.52
C LEU A 31 -6.11 -15.13 -8.41
N ASP A 32 -5.54 -16.20 -7.87
CA ASP A 32 -4.61 -17.07 -8.60
C ASP A 32 -3.43 -16.31 -9.19
N LEU A 33 -2.95 -15.31 -8.48
CA LEU A 33 -1.79 -14.56 -8.95
C LEU A 33 -0.52 -15.41 -8.84
N PRO A 34 0.43 -15.23 -9.73
CA PRO A 34 1.73 -15.88 -9.58
C PRO A 34 2.37 -15.50 -8.24
N LEU A 35 3.12 -16.42 -7.67
CA LEU A 35 3.75 -16.21 -6.38
C LEU A 35 4.61 -14.95 -6.38
N ASN A 36 5.32 -14.69 -7.46
CA ASN A 36 6.16 -13.51 -7.56
C ASN A 36 5.34 -12.22 -7.44
N ASP A 37 4.17 -12.18 -8.07
CA ASP A 37 3.27 -11.02 -7.99
C ASP A 37 2.75 -10.84 -6.57
N ILE A 38 2.43 -11.92 -5.90
CA ILE A 38 1.96 -11.86 -4.49
C ILE A 38 3.07 -11.28 -3.61
N GLU A 39 4.32 -11.72 -3.80
CA GLU A 39 5.43 -11.22 -3.00
C GLU A 39 5.66 -9.73 -3.24
N GLU A 40 5.53 -9.26 -4.48
CA GLU A 40 5.67 -7.85 -4.80
C GLU A 40 4.53 -7.02 -4.17
N LEU A 41 3.31 -7.52 -4.22
CA LEU A 41 2.19 -6.85 -3.58
C LEU A 41 2.38 -6.75 -2.06
N LYS A 42 2.89 -7.80 -1.45
CA LYS A 42 3.16 -7.80 -0.01
C LYS A 42 4.20 -6.74 0.35
N VAL A 43 5.24 -6.59 -0.46
CA VAL A 43 6.25 -5.55 -0.23
C VAL A 43 5.63 -4.17 -0.37
N ALA A 44 4.87 -3.92 -1.43
CA ALA A 44 4.27 -2.62 -1.66
C ALA A 44 3.35 -2.21 -0.51
N VAL A 45 2.51 -3.12 -0.04
CA VAL A 45 1.60 -2.84 1.07
C VAL A 45 2.38 -2.66 2.38
N SER A 46 3.41 -3.46 2.61
CA SER A 46 4.23 -3.34 3.81
C SER A 46 4.88 -1.96 3.87
N GLU A 47 5.38 -1.46 2.73
CA GLU A 47 6.00 -0.14 2.67
C GLU A 47 4.98 0.97 2.94
N ALA A 48 3.79 0.86 2.36
CA ALA A 48 2.75 1.86 2.57
C ALA A 48 2.28 1.89 4.02
N VAL A 49 2.07 0.73 4.63
CA VAL A 49 1.65 0.63 6.03
C VAL A 49 2.76 1.11 6.96
N SER A 50 4.00 0.74 6.69
CA SER A 50 5.14 1.18 7.50
C SER A 50 5.29 2.70 7.42
N ASN A 51 5.10 3.30 6.25
CA ASN A 51 5.16 4.76 6.11
C ASN A 51 4.06 5.43 6.95
N ALA A 52 2.87 4.86 6.98
CA ALA A 52 1.78 5.40 7.81
C ALA A 52 2.16 5.38 9.30
N ILE A 53 2.74 4.28 9.75
CA ILE A 53 3.11 4.12 11.16
C ILE A 53 4.29 5.01 11.52
N ILE A 54 5.35 4.96 10.73
CA ILE A 54 6.62 5.60 11.07
C ILE A 54 6.56 7.10 10.78
N HIS A 55 6.10 7.46 9.59
CA HIS A 55 6.12 8.85 9.16
C HIS A 55 4.80 9.57 9.43
N GLY A 56 3.68 8.90 9.24
CA GLY A 56 2.38 9.49 9.51
C GLY A 56 2.14 9.69 10.98
N TYR A 57 2.30 8.63 11.74
CA TYR A 57 1.98 8.65 13.18
C TYR A 57 3.21 8.71 14.08
N ARG A 58 4.39 8.79 13.50
CA ARG A 58 5.65 8.94 14.24
C ARG A 58 5.84 7.84 15.30
N ASN A 59 5.47 6.62 14.92
CA ASN A 59 5.57 5.43 15.77
C ASN A 59 4.70 5.51 17.04
N LYS A 60 3.66 6.34 17.02
CA LYS A 60 2.74 6.36 18.15
C LYS A 60 1.69 5.27 17.97
N ALA A 61 1.52 4.46 19.01
CA ALA A 61 0.73 3.24 18.93
C ALA A 61 -0.77 3.45 19.03
N ASN A 62 -1.21 4.64 19.40
CA ASN A 62 -2.61 4.88 19.71
C ASN A 62 -3.41 5.47 18.55
N HIS A 63 -2.95 5.28 17.33
CA HIS A 63 -3.65 5.75 16.15
C HIS A 63 -4.07 4.56 15.29
N ILE A 64 -4.84 4.83 14.24
CA ILE A 64 -5.41 3.78 13.39
C ILE A 64 -4.93 3.95 11.97
N VAL A 65 -4.49 2.87 11.36
CA VAL A 65 -4.20 2.78 9.94
C VAL A 65 -5.37 2.10 9.25
N PHE A 66 -5.78 2.63 8.11
CA PHE A 66 -6.89 2.08 7.33
C PHE A 66 -6.34 1.45 6.06
N LEU A 67 -6.71 0.21 5.80
CA LEU A 67 -6.33 -0.52 4.59
C LEU A 67 -7.61 -0.96 3.89
N GLU A 68 -7.77 -0.55 2.64
CA GLU A 68 -8.94 -0.90 1.86
C GLU A 68 -8.52 -1.55 0.56
N LEU A 69 -9.24 -2.58 0.15
CA LEU A 69 -9.00 -3.27 -1.09
C LEU A 69 -10.28 -3.28 -1.91
N GLU A 70 -10.15 -3.05 -3.19
CA GLU A 70 -11.26 -3.23 -4.12
C GLU A 70 -10.79 -4.16 -5.23
N ILE A 71 -11.42 -5.31 -5.33
CA ILE A 71 -11.08 -6.32 -6.32
C ILE A 71 -12.08 -6.19 -7.46
N MET A 72 -11.59 -5.79 -8.62
CA MET A 72 -12.40 -5.62 -9.83
C MET A 72 -12.00 -6.70 -10.81
N ASP A 73 -12.72 -6.81 -11.93
CA ASP A 73 -12.43 -7.87 -12.90
C ASP A 73 -11.02 -7.78 -13.47
N ASP A 74 -10.53 -6.57 -13.67
CA ASP A 74 -9.25 -6.35 -14.36
C ASP A 74 -8.20 -5.66 -13.50
N ALA A 75 -8.50 -5.39 -12.25
CA ALA A 75 -7.57 -4.65 -11.40
C ALA A 75 -7.81 -4.90 -9.92
N LEU A 76 -6.76 -4.77 -9.15
CA LEU A 76 -6.81 -4.72 -7.70
C LEU A 76 -6.38 -3.33 -7.27
N LYS A 77 -7.25 -2.64 -6.53
CA LYS A 77 -6.96 -1.32 -6.00
C LYS A 77 -6.71 -1.44 -4.50
N ILE A 78 -5.64 -0.87 -4.03
CA ILE A 78 -5.25 -0.91 -2.61
C ILE A 78 -5.10 0.53 -2.12
N VAL A 79 -5.75 0.85 -1.02
CA VAL A 79 -5.66 2.18 -0.41
C VAL A 79 -5.14 2.03 1.01
N VAL A 80 -4.09 2.75 1.35
CA VAL A 80 -3.58 2.82 2.73
C VAL A 80 -3.71 4.27 3.18
N LYS A 81 -4.43 4.48 4.27
CA LYS A 81 -4.72 5.82 4.75
C LYS A 81 -4.33 5.98 6.20
N ASP A 82 -3.72 7.11 6.51
CA ASP A 82 -3.50 7.52 7.90
C ASP A 82 -4.01 8.95 8.10
N GLU A 83 -4.28 9.29 9.33
CA GLU A 83 -4.71 10.63 9.73
C GLU A 83 -3.59 11.27 10.56
N GLY A 84 -2.37 11.13 10.10
CA GLY A 84 -1.18 11.61 10.80
C GLY A 84 -0.73 12.97 10.35
N CYS A 85 0.57 13.21 10.43
CA CYS A 85 1.11 14.56 10.22
C CYS A 85 1.15 14.99 8.75
N GLY A 86 0.97 14.08 7.82
CA GLY A 86 1.01 14.41 6.40
C GLY A 86 2.43 14.65 5.88
N ILE A 87 2.52 14.88 4.59
CA ILE A 87 3.78 15.12 3.90
C ILE A 87 3.70 16.47 3.23
N SER A 88 4.62 17.40 3.55
CA SER A 88 4.55 18.75 3.02
C SER A 88 4.97 18.82 1.54
N ASN A 89 5.88 17.97 1.11
CA ASN A 89 6.33 17.93 -0.27
C ASN A 89 6.39 16.47 -0.74
N VAL A 90 5.30 16.03 -1.36
CA VAL A 90 5.17 14.64 -1.80
C VAL A 90 6.19 14.30 -2.87
N GLU A 91 6.44 15.20 -3.81
CA GLU A 91 7.40 14.93 -4.88
C GLU A 91 8.79 14.69 -4.31
N GLN A 92 9.20 15.48 -3.35
CA GLN A 92 10.50 15.31 -2.73
C GLN A 92 10.57 14.02 -1.91
N ALA A 93 9.51 13.72 -1.18
CA ALA A 93 9.46 12.51 -0.36
C ALA A 93 9.54 11.24 -1.19
N MET A 94 9.12 11.29 -2.44
CA MET A 94 9.15 10.12 -3.31
C MET A 94 10.49 9.92 -4.00
N GLN A 95 11.44 10.82 -3.82
CA GLN A 95 12.75 10.69 -4.48
C GLN A 95 13.68 9.81 -3.67
N PRO A 96 14.19 8.74 -4.26
CA PRO A 96 14.95 7.74 -3.49
C PRO A 96 16.30 8.26 -2.98
N ALA A 97 16.93 9.15 -3.74
CA ALA A 97 18.26 9.58 -3.41
C ALA A 97 18.30 10.76 -2.47
N PHE A 98 17.15 11.34 -2.19
CA PHE A 98 17.11 12.55 -1.42
C PHE A 98 17.40 12.36 0.03
N SER A 99 16.95 11.27 0.58
CA SER A 99 16.91 11.14 2.01
C SER A 99 18.19 10.59 2.58
N THR A 100 18.77 11.29 3.51
CA THR A 100 19.80 10.75 4.38
C THR A 100 19.16 10.23 5.66
N ASP A 101 17.86 10.34 5.75
CA ASP A 101 17.11 9.90 6.90
C ASP A 101 17.11 8.38 6.94
N PRO A 102 17.46 7.75 8.06
CA PRO A 102 17.39 6.32 8.19
C PRO A 102 15.99 5.73 7.98
N GLU A 103 14.96 6.55 8.08
CA GLU A 103 13.61 6.07 7.87
C GLU A 103 13.30 5.78 6.40
N ARG A 104 13.94 6.47 5.49
CA ARG A 104 13.92 6.09 4.07
C ARG A 104 12.55 6.04 3.42
N MET A 105 11.71 7.04 3.66
CA MET A 105 10.38 7.10 3.06
C MET A 105 10.46 7.00 1.52
N GLY A 106 11.43 7.67 0.91
CA GLY A 106 11.59 7.66 -0.54
C GLY A 106 11.85 6.27 -1.10
N LEU A 107 12.59 5.42 -0.40
CA LEU A 107 12.84 4.07 -0.84
C LEU A 107 11.56 3.23 -0.83
N GLY A 108 10.72 3.42 0.15
CA GLY A 108 9.43 2.74 0.19
C GLY A 108 8.57 3.08 -1.02
N PHE A 109 8.54 4.36 -1.41
CA PHE A 109 7.79 4.77 -2.60
C PHE A 109 8.41 4.19 -3.88
N VAL A 110 9.72 4.02 -3.93
CA VAL A 110 10.35 3.35 -5.08
C VAL A 110 9.85 1.92 -5.23
N PHE A 111 9.75 1.19 -4.13
CA PHE A 111 9.23 -0.17 -4.19
C PHE A 111 7.76 -0.18 -4.63
N MET A 112 6.95 0.73 -4.11
CA MET A 112 5.56 0.82 -4.51
C MET A 112 5.44 1.11 -6.01
N GLN A 113 6.23 2.04 -6.52
CA GLN A 113 6.21 2.36 -7.94
C GLN A 113 6.69 1.20 -8.80
N SER A 114 7.67 0.46 -8.33
CA SER A 114 8.25 -0.65 -9.09
C SER A 114 7.29 -1.82 -9.20
N PHE A 115 6.53 -2.07 -8.15
CA PHE A 115 5.72 -3.27 -8.07
C PHE A 115 4.26 -3.06 -8.44
N MET A 116 3.80 -1.82 -8.50
CA MET A 116 2.42 -1.51 -8.83
C MET A 116 2.35 -0.85 -10.20
N ASP A 117 1.23 -0.95 -10.85
CA ASP A 117 1.04 -0.35 -12.18
C ASP A 117 0.69 1.12 -12.08
N ASP A 118 0.15 1.54 -10.95
CA ASP A 118 -0.18 2.94 -10.72
C ASP A 118 -0.02 3.27 -9.25
N LEU A 119 0.44 4.44 -8.94
CA LEU A 119 0.64 4.92 -7.57
C LEU A 119 0.23 6.38 -7.49
N GLN A 120 -0.64 6.69 -6.55
CA GLN A 120 -1.04 8.07 -6.27
C GLN A 120 -0.92 8.34 -4.78
N VAL A 121 -0.29 9.43 -4.43
CA VAL A 121 -0.12 9.83 -3.02
C VAL A 121 -0.77 11.19 -2.83
N ASP A 122 -1.78 11.24 -1.97
CA ASP A 122 -2.47 12.47 -1.61
C ASP A 122 -2.18 12.76 -0.15
N SER A 123 -1.64 13.90 0.15
CA SER A 123 -1.26 14.23 1.53
C SER A 123 -1.52 15.69 1.84
N THR A 124 -1.98 15.95 3.04
CA THR A 124 -2.19 17.28 3.56
C THR A 124 -1.57 17.36 4.95
N VAL A 125 -0.72 18.36 5.16
CA VAL A 125 -0.05 18.56 6.44
C VAL A 125 -1.06 18.65 7.57
N ASP A 126 -0.80 17.95 8.65
CA ASP A 126 -1.64 17.90 9.86
C ASP A 126 -3.01 17.21 9.65
N ILE A 127 -3.27 16.65 8.48
CA ILE A 127 -4.52 15.91 8.21
C ILE A 127 -4.22 14.44 7.96
N GLY A 128 -3.25 14.13 7.11
CA GLY A 128 -2.88 12.76 6.86
C GLY A 128 -2.47 12.48 5.43
N THR A 129 -2.29 11.20 5.13
CA THR A 129 -1.82 10.73 3.82
C THR A 129 -2.68 9.57 3.36
N THR A 130 -3.01 9.57 2.09
CA THR A 130 -3.69 8.47 1.43
C THR A 130 -2.83 8.00 0.27
N VAL A 131 -2.44 6.74 0.29
CA VAL A 131 -1.68 6.11 -0.78
C VAL A 131 -2.60 5.18 -1.53
N THR A 132 -2.77 5.39 -2.82
CA THR A 132 -3.62 4.54 -3.66
C THR A 132 -2.73 3.84 -4.67
N MET A 133 -2.83 2.53 -4.71
CA MET A 133 -2.04 1.68 -5.60
C MET A 133 -2.96 0.81 -6.43
N LYS A 134 -2.61 0.59 -7.69
CA LYS A 134 -3.38 -0.30 -8.55
C LYS A 134 -2.48 -1.32 -9.19
N LYS A 135 -2.96 -2.55 -9.24
CA LYS A 135 -2.31 -3.65 -9.93
C LYS A 135 -3.25 -4.18 -11.00
N GLN A 136 -2.82 -4.19 -12.25
CA GLN A 136 -3.60 -4.77 -13.33
C GLN A 136 -3.60 -6.28 -13.19
N LEU A 137 -4.78 -6.88 -13.36
CA LEU A 137 -4.93 -8.32 -13.31
C LEU A 137 -5.01 -8.85 -14.73
N LYS A 138 -4.22 -9.88 -15.00
CA LYS A 138 -4.26 -10.46 -16.32
C LYS A 138 -5.56 -11.19 -16.49
N GLN A 139 -6.16 -11.03 -17.67
CA GLN A 139 -7.34 -11.77 -17.94
C GLN A 139 -6.99 -13.15 -18.34
N THR A 140 -7.55 -14.13 -17.64
CA THR A 140 -7.24 -15.48 -17.91
C THR A 140 -8.03 -16.02 -19.08
N SER A 141 -8.97 -15.30 -19.54
CA SER A 141 -9.78 -15.78 -20.59
C SER A 141 -9.07 -16.01 -21.83
N ASN A 142 -7.90 -15.51 -21.91
CA ASN A 142 -7.23 -15.64 -23.05
C ASN A 142 -6.79 -16.87 -23.29
N ALA A 143 -6.80 -17.48 -22.42
CA ALA A 143 -6.41 -18.61 -22.58
C ALA A 143 -7.14 -19.27 -23.52
N SER A 144 -7.63 -19.01 -23.97
CA SER A 144 -8.16 -19.68 -24.71
C SER A 144 -7.66 -20.21 -25.56
N HIS A 145 -7.42 -20.37 -25.61
CA HIS A 145 -7.19 -20.97 -26.41
C HIS A 145 -6.73 -21.58 -26.56
#